data_1320befff6595a0b09e576162bf8350a
#
_entry.id   1320befff6595a0b09e576162bf8350a
#
_cell.length_a   1.000
_cell.length_b   1.000
_cell.length_c   1.000
_cell.angle_alpha   90.00
_cell.angle_beta   90.00
_cell.angle_gamma   90.00
#
_symmetry.space_group_name_H-M   'P 1'
#
loop_
_entity.id
_entity.type
_entity.pdbx_description
1 polymer ?
#
loop_
_entity_poly.entity_id
_entity_poly.type
_entity_poly.pdbx_seq_one_letter_code
_entity_poly.pdbx_strand_id
1 'polypeptide(L)'
;MALLTKAVKGTNDVLPSDSYKNQFIESTVLEIAENFGFKEIRTPVFEHTELFNRSVGDTTDVVQKEMYTFDDNGGRSISLKPEGTAGAVRAFLEHGLFNEPLPQKLAYVTPCYRYEKPQAGRLREFHQFGVECLGAGTPQADAEIISLAQHVFDFFGVTGIKLNINSIGCPECRKKYHSALKEYFESKKSDLCETCLGRLERNPMRILDCKSPVCSSIAKDAPKVLDYICDECREHFEGVKKCLDAMDIEYTVDPMIVRGLDYYTKTVFEFVSTEIGAQGTVCGGGRYDGLISELGGQPLPAAGFGMGI
;
A
#
# COMPACT_ATOMS: atom_id res chain seq x y z
N MET A 1 -20.13 -33.42 -21.39
CA MET A 1 -20.12 -33.59 -19.90
C MET A 1 -20.14 -32.24 -19.24
N ALA A 2 -20.97 -32.04 -18.23
CA ALA A 2 -20.91 -30.82 -17.40
C ALA A 2 -19.77 -30.99 -16.40
N LEU A 3 -18.96 -29.95 -16.23
CA LEU A 3 -17.92 -29.92 -15.17
C LEU A 3 -18.62 -29.89 -13.79
N LEU A 4 -18.06 -30.66 -12.84
CA LEU A 4 -18.54 -30.66 -11.46
C LEU A 4 -18.28 -29.30 -10.78
N THR A 5 -17.12 -28.70 -11.04
CA THR A 5 -16.71 -27.41 -10.48
C THR A 5 -15.98 -26.61 -11.55
N LYS A 6 -15.90 -25.29 -11.33
CA LYS A 6 -15.08 -24.34 -12.08
C LYS A 6 -14.22 -23.54 -11.10
N ALA A 7 -13.23 -22.80 -11.60
CA ALA A 7 -12.45 -21.86 -10.80
C ALA A 7 -13.38 -20.92 -10.02
N VAL A 8 -12.95 -20.57 -8.80
CA VAL A 8 -13.70 -19.65 -7.93
C VAL A 8 -13.80 -18.27 -8.61
N LYS A 9 -14.96 -17.64 -8.52
CA LYS A 9 -15.17 -16.33 -9.13
C LYS A 9 -14.13 -15.32 -8.64
N GLY A 10 -13.41 -14.72 -9.57
CA GLY A 10 -12.33 -13.76 -9.28
C GLY A 10 -10.95 -14.41 -9.12
N THR A 11 -10.81 -15.69 -9.48
CA THR A 11 -9.52 -16.36 -9.64
C THR A 11 -9.40 -16.83 -11.08
N ASN A 12 -8.17 -16.92 -11.59
CA ASN A 12 -7.88 -17.36 -12.95
C ASN A 12 -6.78 -18.42 -12.95
N ASP A 13 -6.95 -19.44 -13.79
CA ASP A 13 -5.86 -20.37 -14.11
C ASP A 13 -4.88 -19.70 -15.07
N VAL A 14 -3.59 -19.83 -14.82
CA VAL A 14 -2.54 -19.44 -15.76
C VAL A 14 -2.14 -20.69 -16.56
N LEU A 15 -2.58 -20.73 -17.82
CA LEU A 15 -2.37 -21.90 -18.69
C LEU A 15 -0.94 -21.97 -19.22
N PRO A 16 -0.46 -23.15 -19.69
CA PRO A 16 0.87 -23.32 -20.28
C PRO A 16 1.17 -22.35 -21.44
N SER A 17 0.13 -21.91 -22.19
CA SER A 17 0.26 -20.91 -23.25
C SER A 17 0.69 -19.51 -22.75
N ASP A 18 0.49 -19.21 -21.47
CA ASP A 18 0.69 -17.88 -20.89
C ASP A 18 1.64 -17.87 -19.68
N SER A 19 1.89 -19.04 -19.07
CA SER A 19 2.71 -19.14 -17.85
C SER A 19 4.14 -18.58 -18.02
N TYR A 20 4.71 -18.66 -19.23
CA TYR A 20 6.02 -18.09 -19.51
C TYR A 20 6.05 -16.55 -19.37
N LYS A 21 4.92 -15.87 -19.59
CA LYS A 21 4.81 -14.41 -19.41
C LYS A 21 4.94 -14.06 -17.94
N ASN A 22 4.22 -14.80 -17.07
CA ASN A 22 4.30 -14.60 -15.62
C ASN A 22 5.71 -14.90 -15.12
N GLN A 23 6.32 -16.01 -15.55
CA GLN A 23 7.70 -16.35 -15.18
C GLN A 23 8.69 -15.26 -15.60
N PHE A 24 8.53 -14.71 -16.81
CA PHE A 24 9.38 -13.61 -17.28
C PHE A 24 9.21 -12.35 -16.41
N ILE A 25 7.95 -11.94 -16.12
CA ILE A 25 7.69 -10.77 -15.29
C ILE A 25 8.25 -10.99 -13.88
N GLU A 26 7.94 -12.11 -13.23
CA GLU A 26 8.36 -12.43 -11.87
C GLU A 26 9.89 -12.48 -11.73
N SER A 27 10.59 -13.13 -12.66
CA SER A 27 12.05 -13.17 -12.64
C SER A 27 12.68 -11.80 -12.89
N THR A 28 12.13 -11.03 -13.82
CA THR A 28 12.65 -9.70 -14.16
C THR A 28 12.49 -8.70 -13.04
N VAL A 29 11.32 -8.64 -12.37
CA VAL A 29 11.14 -7.69 -11.26
C VAL A 29 12.03 -8.03 -10.07
N LEU A 30 12.32 -9.31 -9.82
CA LEU A 30 13.27 -9.72 -8.78
C LEU A 30 14.72 -9.38 -9.16
N GLU A 31 15.11 -9.56 -10.42
CA GLU A 31 16.43 -9.15 -10.92
C GLU A 31 16.62 -7.63 -10.82
N ILE A 32 15.62 -6.85 -11.20
CA ILE A 32 15.65 -5.39 -11.02
C ILE A 32 15.81 -5.05 -9.53
N ALA A 33 15.03 -5.67 -8.63
CA ALA A 33 15.15 -5.45 -7.20
C ALA A 33 16.55 -5.80 -6.66
N GLU A 34 17.16 -6.90 -7.14
CA GLU A 34 18.52 -7.30 -6.77
C GLU A 34 19.56 -6.24 -7.19
N ASN A 35 19.42 -5.64 -8.36
CA ASN A 35 20.27 -4.54 -8.83
C ASN A 35 20.17 -3.28 -7.93
N PHE A 36 19.04 -3.08 -7.25
CA PHE A 36 18.86 -2.05 -6.22
C PHE A 36 19.31 -2.52 -4.82
N GLY A 37 19.86 -3.73 -4.70
CA GLY A 37 20.36 -4.32 -3.45
C GLY A 37 19.29 -4.98 -2.59
N PHE A 38 18.08 -5.20 -3.10
CA PHE A 38 17.04 -5.96 -2.41
C PHE A 38 17.28 -7.46 -2.56
N LYS A 39 16.96 -8.22 -1.52
CA LYS A 39 17.08 -9.68 -1.50
C LYS A 39 15.69 -10.31 -1.43
N GLU A 40 15.50 -11.40 -2.17
CA GLU A 40 14.22 -12.10 -2.16
C GLU A 40 13.89 -12.67 -0.79
N ILE A 41 12.65 -12.46 -0.34
CA ILE A 41 12.03 -13.12 0.80
C ILE A 41 10.73 -13.80 0.38
N ARG A 42 10.46 -14.99 0.90
CA ARG A 42 9.20 -15.71 0.68
C ARG A 42 8.52 -15.97 2.00
N THR A 43 7.31 -15.45 2.16
CA THR A 43 6.49 -15.61 3.35
C THR A 43 5.33 -16.57 3.09
N PRO A 44 4.77 -17.23 4.13
CA PRO A 44 3.59 -18.07 3.99
C PRO A 44 2.41 -17.35 3.32
N VAL A 45 1.51 -18.14 2.71
CA VAL A 45 0.30 -17.62 2.07
C VAL A 45 -0.75 -17.20 3.10
N PHE A 46 -0.76 -17.82 4.26
CA PHE A 46 -1.66 -17.54 5.37
C PHE A 46 -0.88 -17.19 6.63
N GLU A 47 -1.44 -16.34 7.43
CA GLU A 47 -0.88 -15.82 8.68
C GLU A 47 -1.97 -15.79 9.77
N HIS A 48 -1.59 -15.59 11.02
CA HIS A 48 -2.57 -15.27 12.07
C HIS A 48 -3.34 -14.00 11.71
N THR A 49 -4.66 -14.02 11.84
CA THR A 49 -5.53 -12.87 11.54
C THR A 49 -5.11 -11.61 12.29
N GLU A 50 -4.62 -11.76 13.52
CA GLU A 50 -4.14 -10.67 14.37
C GLU A 50 -3.01 -9.87 13.71
N LEU A 51 -2.15 -10.50 12.90
CA LEU A 51 -1.09 -9.80 12.17
C LEU A 51 -1.67 -8.69 11.30
N PHE A 52 -2.72 -8.99 10.53
CA PHE A 52 -3.33 -8.03 9.63
C PHE A 52 -4.20 -7.00 10.36
N ASN A 53 -4.89 -7.39 11.43
CA ASN A 53 -5.68 -6.47 12.25
C ASN A 53 -4.79 -5.36 12.82
N ARG A 54 -3.59 -5.71 13.30
CA ARG A 54 -2.64 -4.75 13.85
C ARG A 54 -1.94 -3.92 12.77
N SER A 55 -1.47 -4.57 11.70
CA SER A 55 -0.66 -3.90 10.67
C SER A 55 -1.50 -3.08 9.70
N VAL A 56 -2.53 -3.68 9.10
CA VAL A 56 -3.35 -3.05 8.06
C VAL A 56 -4.33 -2.03 8.66
N GLY A 57 -4.74 -2.25 9.90
CA GLY A 57 -5.70 -1.42 10.64
C GLY A 57 -7.13 -1.96 10.57
N ASP A 58 -7.74 -2.12 11.73
CA ASP A 58 -9.09 -2.66 11.92
C ASP A 58 -10.20 -1.78 11.33
N THR A 59 -9.91 -0.51 11.00
CA THR A 59 -10.84 0.41 10.36
C THR A 59 -10.84 0.35 8.83
N THR A 60 -9.91 -0.40 8.23
CA THR A 60 -9.78 -0.47 6.78
C THR A 60 -10.82 -1.38 6.14
N ASP A 61 -11.22 -1.08 4.91
CA ASP A 61 -12.13 -1.96 4.16
C ASP A 61 -11.50 -3.35 3.93
N VAL A 62 -10.18 -3.42 3.78
CA VAL A 62 -9.43 -4.67 3.63
C VAL A 62 -9.70 -5.60 4.82
N VAL A 63 -9.49 -5.13 6.04
CA VAL A 63 -9.69 -5.94 7.24
C VAL A 63 -11.16 -6.22 7.50
N GLN A 64 -12.03 -5.23 7.33
CA GLN A 64 -13.45 -5.37 7.68
C GLN A 64 -14.27 -6.22 6.69
N LYS A 65 -13.89 -6.27 5.40
CA LYS A 65 -14.77 -6.80 4.35
C LYS A 65 -14.05 -7.71 3.33
N GLU A 66 -12.72 -7.60 3.21
CA GLU A 66 -12.03 -8.20 2.07
C GLU A 66 -11.11 -9.36 2.43
N MET A 67 -10.80 -9.58 3.71
CA MET A 67 -9.99 -10.73 4.13
C MET A 67 -10.75 -12.05 4.03
N TYR A 68 -10.04 -13.10 3.58
CA TYR A 68 -10.46 -14.48 3.72
C TYR A 68 -9.96 -15.01 5.07
N THR A 69 -10.85 -15.11 6.03
CA THR A 69 -10.54 -15.53 7.40
C THR A 69 -11.30 -16.82 7.75
N PHE A 70 -10.62 -17.74 8.41
CA PHE A 70 -11.20 -19.01 8.86
C PHE A 70 -10.46 -19.50 10.11
N ASP A 71 -11.08 -20.40 10.85
CA ASP A 71 -10.44 -21.08 11.98
C ASP A 71 -9.77 -22.36 11.49
N ASP A 72 -8.55 -22.59 11.93
CA ASP A 72 -7.87 -23.87 11.70
C ASP A 72 -8.40 -24.97 12.63
N ASN A 73 -7.96 -26.21 12.43
CA ASN A 73 -8.39 -27.35 13.26
C ASN A 73 -7.98 -27.21 14.75
N GLY A 74 -7.09 -26.28 15.07
CA GLY A 74 -6.70 -25.95 16.45
C GLY A 74 -7.47 -24.79 17.05
N GLY A 75 -8.46 -24.25 16.33
CA GLY A 75 -9.29 -23.10 16.77
C GLY A 75 -8.57 -21.76 16.70
N ARG A 76 -7.50 -21.63 15.90
CA ARG A 76 -6.77 -20.38 15.69
C ARG A 76 -7.33 -19.65 14.47
N SER A 77 -7.58 -18.36 14.62
CA SER A 77 -8.03 -17.52 13.49
C SER A 77 -6.86 -17.24 12.53
N ILE A 78 -7.03 -17.68 11.30
CA ILE A 78 -6.05 -17.61 10.21
C ILE A 78 -6.67 -16.83 9.06
N SER A 79 -5.87 -16.02 8.37
CA SER A 79 -6.30 -15.31 7.16
C SER A 79 -5.34 -15.56 6.01
N LEU A 80 -5.88 -15.69 4.81
CA LEU A 80 -5.06 -15.56 3.59
C LEU A 80 -4.54 -14.11 3.52
N LYS A 81 -3.27 -13.95 3.20
CA LYS A 81 -2.64 -12.63 3.20
C LYS A 81 -3.26 -11.71 2.14
N PRO A 82 -3.74 -10.51 2.54
CA PRO A 82 -4.30 -9.53 1.61
C PRO A 82 -3.22 -8.64 0.98
N GLU A 83 -1.99 -8.68 1.50
CA GLU A 83 -0.82 -7.92 1.05
C GLU A 83 0.47 -8.57 1.58
N GLY A 84 1.64 -8.16 1.06
CA GLY A 84 2.91 -8.81 1.41
C GLY A 84 3.68 -8.18 2.56
N THR A 85 3.49 -6.87 2.83
CA THR A 85 4.29 -6.08 3.79
C THR A 85 4.25 -6.64 5.21
N ALA A 86 3.06 -6.93 5.72
CA ALA A 86 2.88 -7.44 7.09
C ALA A 86 3.66 -8.76 7.31
N GLY A 87 3.58 -9.68 6.35
CA GLY A 87 4.32 -10.94 6.39
C GLY A 87 5.83 -10.74 6.33
N ALA A 88 6.32 -9.80 5.51
CA ALA A 88 7.73 -9.46 5.42
C ALA A 88 8.25 -8.85 6.72
N VAL A 89 7.52 -7.90 7.33
CA VAL A 89 7.88 -7.28 8.62
C VAL A 89 7.82 -8.31 9.77
N ARG A 90 6.81 -9.19 9.79
CA ARG A 90 6.75 -10.27 10.77
C ARG A 90 7.98 -11.20 10.65
N ALA A 91 8.35 -11.59 9.43
CA ALA A 91 9.52 -12.44 9.19
C ALA A 91 10.82 -11.73 9.61
N PHE A 92 10.96 -10.43 9.32
CA PHE A 92 12.08 -9.61 9.77
C PHE A 92 12.24 -9.64 11.29
N LEU A 93 11.13 -9.55 12.03
CA LEU A 93 11.12 -9.60 13.49
C LEU A 93 11.38 -11.02 14.02
N GLU A 94 10.65 -12.00 13.53
CA GLU A 94 10.71 -13.39 14.01
C GLU A 94 12.10 -14.02 13.83
N HIS A 95 12.77 -13.70 12.72
CA HIS A 95 14.09 -14.24 12.41
C HIS A 95 15.24 -13.33 12.86
N GLY A 96 14.94 -12.23 13.57
CA GLY A 96 15.95 -11.35 14.14
C GLY A 96 16.81 -10.63 13.10
N LEU A 97 16.29 -10.38 11.89
CA LEU A 97 17.01 -9.68 10.81
C LEU A 97 17.41 -8.25 11.21
N PHE A 98 16.78 -7.68 12.22
CA PHE A 98 17.17 -6.39 12.80
C PHE A 98 18.54 -6.39 13.51
N ASN A 99 19.12 -7.56 13.75
CA ASN A 99 20.48 -7.70 14.28
C ASN A 99 21.55 -7.70 13.18
N GLU A 100 21.15 -7.83 11.92
CA GLU A 100 22.02 -7.75 10.77
C GLU A 100 22.25 -6.26 10.36
N PRO A 101 23.26 -5.97 9.53
CA PRO A 101 23.47 -4.61 9.05
C PRO A 101 22.23 -3.99 8.42
N LEU A 102 21.87 -2.77 8.85
CA LEU A 102 20.75 -2.02 8.32
C LEU A 102 21.20 -1.02 7.24
N PRO A 103 20.33 -0.68 6.28
CA PRO A 103 18.96 -1.16 6.12
C PRO A 103 18.89 -2.58 5.56
N GLN A 104 17.91 -3.36 6.02
CA GLN A 104 17.52 -4.59 5.35
C GLN A 104 16.58 -4.25 4.18
N LYS A 105 16.95 -4.69 3.00
CA LYS A 105 16.20 -4.47 1.75
C LYS A 105 15.64 -5.82 1.29
N LEU A 106 14.33 -6.00 1.38
CA LEU A 106 13.62 -7.24 1.08
C LEU A 106 12.72 -7.04 -0.14
N ALA A 107 12.70 -8.01 -1.06
CA ALA A 107 11.79 -8.04 -2.21
C ALA A 107 11.02 -9.35 -2.24
N TYR A 108 9.81 -9.33 -2.76
CA TYR A 108 8.99 -10.55 -2.91
C TYR A 108 8.08 -10.47 -4.12
N VAL A 109 7.79 -11.64 -4.70
CA VAL A 109 6.64 -11.88 -5.55
C VAL A 109 5.77 -12.91 -4.85
N THR A 110 4.51 -12.57 -4.58
CA THR A 110 3.67 -13.39 -3.72
C THR A 110 2.20 -13.32 -4.12
N PRO A 111 1.43 -14.43 -4.04
CA PRO A 111 -0.01 -14.37 -4.19
C PRO A 111 -0.64 -13.64 -2.99
N CYS A 112 -1.63 -12.80 -3.28
CA CYS A 112 -2.44 -12.08 -2.31
C CYS A 112 -3.93 -12.33 -2.57
N TYR A 113 -4.75 -12.21 -1.54
CA TYR A 113 -6.16 -12.60 -1.58
C TYR A 113 -7.06 -11.53 -0.97
N ARG A 114 -8.03 -11.02 -1.77
CA ARG A 114 -9.01 -10.04 -1.30
C ARG A 114 -10.40 -10.36 -1.82
N TYR A 115 -11.39 -10.39 -0.94
CA TYR A 115 -12.79 -10.60 -1.32
C TYR A 115 -13.38 -9.34 -1.94
N GLU A 116 -12.83 -8.92 -3.06
CA GLU A 116 -13.31 -7.76 -3.81
C GLU A 116 -14.32 -8.17 -4.89
N LYS A 117 -15.06 -7.17 -5.40
CA LYS A 117 -15.89 -7.36 -6.59
C LYS A 117 -14.96 -7.47 -7.81
N PRO A 118 -14.90 -8.64 -8.48
CA PRO A 118 -14.02 -8.83 -9.62
C PRO A 118 -14.36 -7.87 -10.77
N GLN A 119 -13.32 -7.27 -11.33
CA GLN A 119 -13.38 -6.40 -12.51
C GLN A 119 -12.04 -6.43 -13.24
N ALA A 120 -11.93 -5.79 -14.41
CA ALA A 120 -10.66 -5.67 -15.11
C ALA A 120 -9.58 -5.08 -14.20
N GLY A 121 -8.44 -5.75 -14.07
CA GLY A 121 -7.33 -5.36 -13.18
C GLY A 121 -7.59 -5.59 -11.67
N ARG A 122 -8.70 -6.25 -11.28
CA ARG A 122 -9.00 -6.61 -9.88
C ARG A 122 -9.54 -8.03 -9.78
N LEU A 123 -8.73 -8.89 -9.26
CA LEU A 123 -9.06 -10.28 -8.98
C LEU A 123 -9.12 -10.51 -7.46
N ARG A 124 -9.68 -11.64 -7.05
CA ARG A 124 -9.70 -12.09 -5.66
C ARG A 124 -8.41 -12.80 -5.25
N GLU A 125 -7.73 -13.38 -6.22
CA GLU A 125 -6.35 -13.82 -6.14
C GLU A 125 -5.55 -13.05 -7.18
N PHE A 126 -4.47 -12.42 -6.74
CA PHE A 126 -3.57 -11.65 -7.60
C PHE A 126 -2.14 -11.81 -7.09
N HIS A 127 -1.16 -11.61 -7.96
CA HIS A 127 0.23 -11.60 -7.57
C HIS A 127 0.70 -10.18 -7.30
N GLN A 128 1.46 -10.02 -6.24
CA GLN A 128 2.04 -8.74 -5.84
C GLN A 128 3.56 -8.85 -5.85
N PHE A 129 4.21 -8.00 -6.63
CA PHE A 129 5.60 -7.65 -6.43
C PHE A 129 5.67 -6.55 -5.38
N GLY A 130 6.53 -6.70 -4.38
CA GLY A 130 6.73 -5.68 -3.37
C GLY A 130 8.17 -5.61 -2.90
N VAL A 131 8.55 -4.46 -2.36
CA VAL A 131 9.85 -4.22 -1.73
C VAL A 131 9.67 -3.51 -0.40
N GLU A 132 10.51 -3.86 0.57
CA GLU A 132 10.51 -3.28 1.90
C GLU A 132 11.94 -2.89 2.28
N CYS A 133 12.17 -1.62 2.58
CA CYS A 133 13.44 -1.09 3.09
C CYS A 133 13.27 -0.78 4.57
N LEU A 134 13.85 -1.61 5.43
CA LEU A 134 13.68 -1.60 6.89
C LEU A 134 14.95 -1.07 7.54
N GLY A 135 14.85 0.05 8.25
CA GLY A 135 15.97 0.67 8.95
C GLY A 135 16.55 1.93 8.28
N ALA A 136 15.96 2.44 7.19
CA ALA A 136 16.38 3.69 6.56
C ALA A 136 15.31 4.77 6.67
N GLY A 137 15.63 5.89 7.35
CA GLY A 137 14.70 6.99 7.66
C GLY A 137 14.87 8.23 6.79
N THR A 138 15.69 8.18 5.73
CA THR A 138 16.04 9.37 4.94
C THR A 138 15.16 9.55 3.70
N PRO A 139 15.00 10.78 3.18
CA PRO A 139 14.30 11.04 1.94
C PRO A 139 14.85 10.27 0.74
N GLN A 140 16.16 9.99 0.74
CA GLN A 140 16.82 9.23 -0.32
C GLN A 140 16.30 7.79 -0.40
N ALA A 141 15.99 7.16 0.76
CA ALA A 141 15.43 5.81 0.78
C ALA A 141 14.02 5.79 0.16
N ASP A 142 13.19 6.80 0.41
CA ASP A 142 11.87 6.92 -0.21
C ASP A 142 11.99 7.10 -1.73
N ALA A 143 12.89 7.98 -2.16
CA ALA A 143 13.12 8.25 -3.57
C ALA A 143 13.71 7.03 -4.31
N GLU A 144 14.61 6.26 -3.67
CA GLU A 144 15.14 5.01 -4.23
C GLU A 144 14.02 3.98 -4.48
N ILE A 145 13.10 3.83 -3.53
CA ILE A 145 11.95 2.93 -3.66
C ILE A 145 11.04 3.37 -4.80
N ILE A 146 10.77 4.66 -4.93
CA ILE A 146 9.98 5.23 -6.03
C ILE A 146 10.70 5.00 -7.36
N SER A 147 12.02 5.23 -7.41
CA SER A 147 12.80 5.05 -8.64
C SER A 147 12.86 3.59 -9.08
N LEU A 148 12.90 2.64 -8.15
CA LEU A 148 12.81 1.21 -8.46
C LEU A 148 11.46 0.88 -9.13
N ALA A 149 10.35 1.38 -8.58
CA ALA A 149 9.03 1.17 -9.18
C ALA A 149 8.94 1.81 -10.58
N GLN A 150 9.47 3.03 -10.76
CA GLN A 150 9.55 3.69 -12.07
C GLN A 150 10.37 2.84 -13.06
N HIS A 151 11.54 2.35 -12.63
CA HIS A 151 12.41 1.54 -13.48
C HIS A 151 11.74 0.23 -13.95
N VAL A 152 10.90 -0.38 -13.12
CA VAL A 152 10.10 -1.55 -13.54
C VAL A 152 9.15 -1.19 -14.67
N PHE A 153 8.41 -0.07 -14.58
CA PHE A 153 7.52 0.37 -15.66
C PHE A 153 8.28 0.70 -16.94
N ASP A 154 9.41 1.38 -16.82
CA ASP A 154 10.27 1.76 -17.96
C ASP A 154 10.82 0.51 -18.66
N PHE A 155 11.28 -0.49 -17.90
CA PHE A 155 11.81 -1.74 -18.43
C PHE A 155 10.77 -2.51 -19.27
N PHE A 156 9.55 -2.58 -18.77
CA PHE A 156 8.45 -3.24 -19.50
C PHE A 156 7.81 -2.36 -20.57
N GLY A 157 8.25 -1.12 -20.75
CA GLY A 157 7.70 -0.17 -21.71
C GLY A 157 6.24 0.19 -21.42
N VAL A 158 5.82 0.19 -20.14
CA VAL A 158 4.46 0.54 -19.74
C VAL A 158 4.29 2.04 -19.83
N THR A 159 3.42 2.50 -20.72
CA THR A 159 3.11 3.92 -20.94
C THR A 159 1.82 4.35 -20.23
N GLY A 160 1.56 5.66 -20.18
CA GLY A 160 0.34 6.19 -19.57
C GLY A 160 0.31 6.07 -18.03
N ILE A 161 1.47 5.91 -17.41
CA ILE A 161 1.62 5.87 -15.95
C ILE A 161 2.00 7.27 -15.44
N LYS A 162 1.34 7.71 -14.36
CA LYS A 162 1.65 8.97 -13.67
C LYS A 162 2.00 8.68 -12.22
N LEU A 163 3.09 9.27 -11.75
CA LEU A 163 3.48 9.25 -10.35
C LEU A 163 2.81 10.40 -9.61
N ASN A 164 2.00 10.09 -8.63
CA ASN A 164 1.48 11.04 -7.66
C ASN A 164 2.14 10.81 -6.30
N ILE A 165 2.56 11.88 -5.64
CA ILE A 165 3.20 11.83 -4.33
C ILE A 165 2.48 12.75 -3.34
N ASN A 166 2.53 12.42 -2.06
CA ASN A 166 2.02 13.24 -0.97
C ASN A 166 2.80 13.00 0.32
N SER A 167 2.60 13.85 1.32
CA SER A 167 2.98 13.57 2.70
C SER A 167 1.74 13.58 3.58
N ILE A 168 1.50 12.48 4.28
CA ILE A 168 0.42 12.41 5.29
C ILE A 168 0.89 12.76 6.70
N GLY A 169 2.15 13.21 6.82
CA GLY A 169 2.75 13.64 8.08
C GLY A 169 3.02 12.49 9.07
N CYS A 170 3.59 12.85 10.20
CA CYS A 170 3.78 11.97 11.36
C CYS A 170 2.47 11.83 12.17
N PRO A 171 2.41 10.95 13.19
CA PRO A 171 1.21 10.80 14.03
C PRO A 171 0.70 12.12 14.62
N GLU A 172 1.58 13.04 15.02
CA GLU A 172 1.18 14.35 15.58
C GLU A 172 0.58 15.27 14.51
N CYS A 173 1.12 15.27 13.30
CA CYS A 173 0.52 15.96 12.16
C CYS A 173 -0.88 15.42 11.86
N ARG A 174 -1.02 14.09 11.85
CA ARG A 174 -2.32 13.45 11.60
C ARG A 174 -3.37 13.79 12.64
N LYS A 175 -3.02 13.89 13.92
CA LYS A 175 -3.97 14.31 14.97
C LYS A 175 -4.55 15.69 14.66
N LYS A 176 -3.69 16.66 14.31
CA LYS A 176 -4.12 18.02 13.95
C LYS A 176 -5.00 18.02 12.70
N TYR A 177 -4.58 17.27 11.68
CA TYR A 177 -5.32 17.17 10.42
C TYR A 177 -6.66 16.47 10.58
N HIS A 178 -6.74 15.39 11.39
CA HIS A 178 -7.99 14.71 11.71
C HIS A 178 -8.99 15.63 12.38
N SER A 179 -8.54 16.48 13.32
CA SER A 179 -9.41 17.47 13.98
C SER A 179 -9.99 18.46 12.97
N ALA A 180 -9.16 19.00 12.07
CA ALA A 180 -9.60 19.91 11.02
C ALA A 180 -10.57 19.24 10.02
N LEU A 181 -10.29 18.01 9.62
CA LEU A 181 -11.19 17.25 8.75
C LEU A 181 -12.52 16.94 9.44
N LYS A 182 -12.49 16.55 10.72
CA LYS A 182 -13.69 16.28 11.50
C LYS A 182 -14.57 17.52 11.58
N GLU A 183 -14.00 18.67 11.94
CA GLU A 183 -14.72 19.95 11.98
C GLU A 183 -15.33 20.31 10.62
N TYR A 184 -14.56 20.17 9.55
CA TYR A 184 -15.03 20.43 8.18
C TYR A 184 -16.21 19.53 7.80
N PHE A 185 -16.07 18.20 7.94
CA PHE A 185 -17.10 17.26 7.54
C PHE A 185 -18.33 17.24 8.46
N GLU A 186 -18.19 17.57 9.76
CA GLU A 186 -19.34 17.77 10.65
C GLU A 186 -20.24 18.89 10.13
N SER A 187 -19.69 19.97 9.57
CA SER A 187 -20.48 21.05 8.96
C SER A 187 -21.23 20.63 7.68
N LYS A 188 -20.90 19.45 7.10
CA LYS A 188 -21.48 18.90 5.88
C LYS A 188 -22.16 17.53 6.12
N LYS A 189 -22.37 17.17 7.39
CA LYS A 189 -22.81 15.83 7.82
C LYS A 189 -24.10 15.37 7.15
N SER A 190 -25.05 16.29 6.90
CA SER A 190 -26.31 15.99 6.22
C SER A 190 -26.17 15.48 4.79
N ASP A 191 -25.07 15.81 4.13
CA ASP A 191 -24.84 15.51 2.71
C ASP A 191 -23.93 14.28 2.51
N LEU A 192 -23.36 13.75 3.62
CA LEU A 192 -22.48 12.58 3.58
C LEU A 192 -23.28 11.28 3.39
N CYS A 193 -22.74 10.36 2.60
CA CYS A 193 -23.31 9.00 2.51
C CYS A 193 -23.12 8.22 3.82
N GLU A 194 -23.93 7.19 4.03
CA GLU A 194 -23.92 6.36 5.24
C GLU A 194 -22.53 5.82 5.61
N THR A 195 -21.76 5.35 4.62
CA THR A 195 -20.38 4.91 4.84
C THR A 195 -19.50 6.04 5.37
N CYS A 196 -19.64 7.26 4.83
CA CYS A 196 -18.86 8.42 5.26
C CYS A 196 -19.28 8.94 6.64
N LEU A 197 -20.52 8.80 7.04
CA LEU A 197 -20.94 9.06 8.41
C LEU A 197 -20.19 8.16 9.42
N GLY A 198 -20.05 6.87 9.12
CA GLY A 198 -19.24 5.97 9.94
C GLY A 198 -17.74 6.27 9.90
N ARG A 199 -17.22 6.74 8.77
CA ARG A 199 -15.82 7.15 8.60
C ARG A 199 -15.50 8.44 9.36
N LEU A 200 -16.43 9.37 9.44
CA LEU A 200 -16.28 10.65 10.14
C LEU A 200 -15.90 10.45 11.62
N GLU A 201 -16.46 9.44 12.27
CA GLU A 201 -16.14 9.15 13.67
C GLU A 201 -14.82 8.38 13.86
N ARG A 202 -14.51 7.48 12.95
CA ARG A 202 -13.36 6.55 13.08
C ARG A 202 -12.10 7.04 12.39
N ASN A 203 -12.20 7.42 11.12
CA ASN A 203 -11.09 7.88 10.29
C ASN A 203 -11.58 8.83 9.20
N PRO A 204 -11.68 10.16 9.48
CA PRO A 204 -12.19 11.15 8.53
C PRO A 204 -11.37 11.27 7.25
N MET A 205 -10.08 10.89 7.25
CA MET A 205 -9.26 10.88 6.03
C MET A 205 -9.85 9.95 4.96
N ARG A 206 -10.54 8.87 5.35
CA ARG A 206 -11.17 7.94 4.40
C ARG A 206 -12.35 8.55 3.65
N ILE A 207 -12.87 9.70 4.07
CA ILE A 207 -13.92 10.42 3.34
C ILE A 207 -13.35 11.02 2.05
N LEU A 208 -12.05 11.39 2.05
CA LEU A 208 -11.37 11.95 0.88
C LEU A 208 -11.34 10.98 -0.31
N ASP A 209 -11.31 9.66 -0.04
CA ASP A 209 -11.33 8.61 -1.06
C ASP A 209 -12.74 8.03 -1.29
N CYS A 210 -13.80 8.77 -0.95
CA CYS A 210 -15.16 8.30 -1.17
C CYS A 210 -15.55 8.37 -2.65
N LYS A 211 -16.07 7.25 -3.17
CA LYS A 211 -16.51 7.15 -4.58
C LYS A 211 -17.93 7.69 -4.83
N SER A 212 -18.65 8.09 -3.78
CA SER A 212 -19.93 8.78 -3.93
C SER A 212 -19.69 10.16 -4.56
N PRO A 213 -20.39 10.52 -5.66
CA PRO A 213 -20.21 11.81 -6.31
C PRO A 213 -20.38 13.02 -5.38
N VAL A 214 -21.34 12.93 -4.45
CA VAL A 214 -21.59 14.00 -3.47
C VAL A 214 -20.43 14.11 -2.48
N CYS A 215 -20.03 13.01 -1.83
CA CYS A 215 -18.92 13.03 -0.89
C CYS A 215 -17.60 13.43 -1.57
N SER A 216 -17.33 12.94 -2.78
CA SER A 216 -16.15 13.32 -3.56
C SER A 216 -16.15 14.82 -3.92
N SER A 217 -17.31 15.40 -4.22
CA SER A 217 -17.41 16.84 -4.46
C SER A 217 -17.10 17.66 -3.19
N ILE A 218 -17.68 17.26 -2.05
CA ILE A 218 -17.41 17.88 -0.74
C ILE A 218 -15.92 17.76 -0.37
N ALA A 219 -15.30 16.61 -0.64
CA ALA A 219 -13.91 16.35 -0.29
C ALA A 219 -12.91 17.25 -1.03
N LYS A 220 -13.25 17.77 -2.23
CA LYS A 220 -12.36 18.65 -3.00
C LYS A 220 -12.00 19.94 -2.26
N ASP A 221 -12.91 20.46 -1.47
CA ASP A 221 -12.76 21.70 -0.71
C ASP A 221 -12.33 21.47 0.74
N ALA A 222 -12.03 20.20 1.10
CA ALA A 222 -11.56 19.85 2.43
C ALA A 222 -10.15 20.41 2.70
N PRO A 223 -9.79 20.66 3.96
CA PRO A 223 -8.43 21.01 4.36
C PRO A 223 -7.41 20.03 3.76
N LYS A 224 -6.25 20.54 3.33
CA LYS A 224 -5.18 19.72 2.73
C LYS A 224 -4.16 19.34 3.81
N VAL A 225 -3.74 18.07 3.82
CA VAL A 225 -2.80 17.56 4.82
C VAL A 225 -1.48 18.33 4.88
N LEU A 226 -1.00 18.83 3.73
CA LEU A 226 0.26 19.58 3.64
C LEU A 226 0.27 20.89 4.42
N ASP A 227 -0.89 21.44 4.76
CA ASP A 227 -1.01 22.65 5.58
C ASP A 227 -0.86 22.34 7.09
N TYR A 228 -0.90 21.05 7.47
CA TYR A 228 -0.88 20.58 8.86
C TYR A 228 0.38 19.79 9.24
N ILE A 229 1.30 19.58 8.29
CA ILE A 229 2.55 18.86 8.56
C ILE A 229 3.54 19.76 9.32
N CYS A 230 4.29 19.15 10.25
CA CYS A 230 5.36 19.83 11.00
C CYS A 230 6.59 20.08 10.11
N ASP A 231 7.53 20.89 10.61
CA ASP A 231 8.73 21.25 9.85
C ASP A 231 9.56 20.03 9.48
N GLU A 232 9.75 19.06 10.38
CA GLU A 232 10.44 17.80 10.08
C GLU A 232 9.81 17.04 8.91
N CYS A 233 8.47 16.90 8.92
CA CYS A 233 7.76 16.23 7.82
C CYS A 233 7.82 17.02 6.53
N ARG A 234 7.84 18.35 6.60
CA ARG A 234 8.00 19.23 5.45
C ARG A 234 9.40 19.11 4.86
N GLU A 235 10.44 19.19 5.69
CA GLU A 235 11.83 19.01 5.26
C GLU A 235 12.06 17.64 4.62
N HIS A 236 11.50 16.58 5.22
CA HIS A 236 11.57 15.24 4.65
C HIS A 236 10.92 15.18 3.26
N PHE A 237 9.70 15.72 3.13
CA PHE A 237 8.99 15.70 1.85
C PHE A 237 9.68 16.54 0.77
N GLU A 238 10.21 17.72 1.14
CA GLU A 238 11.04 18.52 0.23
C GLU A 238 12.33 17.78 -0.18
N GLY A 239 12.92 17.01 0.74
CA GLY A 239 14.05 16.14 0.46
C GLY A 239 13.72 15.05 -0.57
N VAL A 240 12.56 14.40 -0.46
CA VAL A 240 12.08 13.41 -1.46
C VAL A 240 11.94 14.07 -2.83
N LYS A 241 11.27 15.22 -2.92
CA LYS A 241 11.09 15.95 -4.18
C LYS A 241 12.44 16.29 -4.83
N LYS A 242 13.39 16.82 -4.06
CA LYS A 242 14.74 17.12 -4.57
C LYS A 242 15.47 15.88 -5.11
N CYS A 243 15.28 14.72 -4.47
CA CYS A 243 15.87 13.48 -4.96
C CYS A 243 15.23 13.02 -6.28
N LEU A 244 13.89 13.10 -6.38
CA LEU A 244 13.16 12.76 -7.61
C LEU A 244 13.54 13.70 -8.76
N ASP A 245 13.62 15.02 -8.48
CA ASP A 245 14.06 16.02 -9.45
C ASP A 245 15.49 15.72 -9.96
N ALA A 246 16.40 15.32 -9.06
CA ALA A 246 17.78 14.97 -9.41
C ALA A 246 17.90 13.66 -10.21
N MET A 247 16.89 12.81 -10.18
CA MET A 247 16.80 11.57 -10.96
C MET A 247 15.94 11.75 -12.24
N ASP A 248 15.53 12.97 -12.56
CA ASP A 248 14.63 13.28 -13.69
C ASP A 248 13.30 12.46 -13.66
N ILE A 249 12.80 12.14 -12.47
CA ILE A 249 11.52 11.44 -12.29
C ILE A 249 10.40 12.46 -12.16
N GLU A 250 9.51 12.48 -13.15
CA GLU A 250 8.34 13.36 -13.14
C GLU A 250 7.30 12.90 -12.11
N TYR A 251 6.75 13.84 -11.34
CA TYR A 251 5.71 13.56 -10.36
C TYR A 251 4.69 14.70 -10.25
N THR A 252 3.53 14.38 -9.70
CA THR A 252 2.52 15.36 -9.29
C THR A 252 2.34 15.28 -7.78
N VAL A 253 2.35 16.43 -7.08
CA VAL A 253 1.94 16.48 -5.67
C VAL A 253 0.42 16.48 -5.60
N ASP A 254 -0.14 15.38 -5.09
CA ASP A 254 -1.59 15.22 -4.93
C ASP A 254 -1.97 15.11 -3.45
N PRO A 255 -2.45 16.19 -2.82
CA PRO A 255 -2.81 16.20 -1.41
C PRO A 255 -4.04 15.34 -1.08
N MET A 256 -4.71 14.80 -2.09
CA MET A 256 -5.89 13.95 -1.92
C MET A 256 -5.55 12.47 -1.80
N ILE A 257 -4.27 12.07 -2.00
CA ILE A 257 -3.87 10.66 -1.82
C ILE A 257 -4.11 10.24 -0.38
N VAL A 258 -4.98 9.26 -0.21
CA VAL A 258 -5.20 8.51 1.03
C VAL A 258 -4.98 7.03 0.74
N ARG A 259 -4.01 6.41 1.44
CA ARG A 259 -3.70 5.00 1.24
C ARG A 259 -4.74 4.08 1.86
N GLY A 260 -4.91 2.92 1.25
CA GLY A 260 -5.85 1.87 1.69
C GLY A 260 -5.51 1.23 3.05
N LEU A 261 -4.33 1.49 3.60
CA LEU A 261 -3.78 0.87 4.81
C LEU A 261 -3.40 1.98 5.81
N ASP A 262 -3.63 1.75 7.10
CA ASP A 262 -3.52 2.80 8.12
C ASP A 262 -2.09 3.00 8.66
N TYR A 263 -1.17 2.10 8.36
CA TYR A 263 0.22 2.15 8.88
C TYR A 263 1.08 3.25 8.26
N TYR A 264 0.69 3.85 7.15
CA TYR A 264 1.53 4.84 6.48
C TYR A 264 1.78 6.10 7.31
N THR A 265 2.98 6.67 7.13
CA THR A 265 3.44 7.94 7.72
C THR A 265 4.26 8.71 6.70
N LYS A 266 4.41 10.03 6.88
CA LYS A 266 5.25 10.88 6.01
C LYS A 266 4.93 10.65 4.52
N THR A 267 5.91 10.19 3.73
CA THR A 267 5.78 10.01 2.28
C THR A 267 4.80 8.90 1.91
N VAL A 268 3.88 9.19 0.99
CA VAL A 268 3.04 8.22 0.29
C VAL A 268 3.07 8.50 -1.20
N PHE A 269 2.93 7.46 -2.02
CA PHE A 269 2.92 7.61 -3.46
C PHE A 269 2.04 6.57 -4.15
N GLU A 270 1.62 6.89 -5.36
CA GLU A 270 0.86 6.02 -6.25
C GLU A 270 1.31 6.21 -7.69
N PHE A 271 1.55 5.10 -8.38
CA PHE A 271 1.61 5.08 -9.83
C PHE A 271 0.22 4.75 -10.37
N VAL A 272 -0.33 5.66 -11.14
CA VAL A 272 -1.71 5.59 -11.65
C VAL A 272 -1.70 5.47 -13.16
N SER A 273 -2.33 4.42 -13.68
CA SER A 273 -2.56 4.28 -15.11
C SER A 273 -3.81 5.05 -15.54
N THR A 274 -3.71 5.79 -16.64
CA THR A 274 -4.86 6.46 -17.27
C THR A 274 -5.63 5.53 -18.22
N GLU A 275 -5.12 4.34 -18.48
CA GLU A 275 -5.65 3.38 -19.45
C GLU A 275 -6.45 2.25 -18.80
N ILE A 276 -6.27 2.00 -17.50
CA ILE A 276 -6.99 0.99 -16.74
C ILE A 276 -8.15 1.66 -16.00
N GLY A 277 -9.37 1.54 -16.48
CA GLY A 277 -10.67 1.90 -15.90
C GLY A 277 -10.72 2.68 -14.56
N ALA A 278 -11.79 2.55 -13.78
CA ALA A 278 -12.07 3.38 -12.60
C ALA A 278 -11.10 3.21 -11.39
N GLN A 279 -10.10 2.35 -11.49
CA GLN A 279 -9.07 2.17 -10.45
C GLN A 279 -7.69 2.00 -11.09
N GLY A 280 -7.12 3.12 -11.43
CA GLY A 280 -5.84 3.18 -12.13
C GLY A 280 -4.59 2.99 -11.27
N THR A 281 -4.66 2.81 -9.93
CA THR A 281 -3.46 2.59 -9.12
C THR A 281 -2.89 1.20 -9.38
N VAL A 282 -1.74 1.15 -10.06
CA VAL A 282 -1.03 -0.09 -10.42
C VAL A 282 0.10 -0.41 -9.44
N CYS A 283 0.68 0.61 -8.81
CA CYS A 283 1.67 0.48 -7.74
C CYS A 283 1.40 1.53 -6.69
N GLY A 284 1.57 1.18 -5.44
CA GLY A 284 1.41 2.14 -4.37
C GLY A 284 2.21 1.80 -3.14
N GLY A 285 2.79 2.82 -2.54
CA GLY A 285 3.68 2.66 -1.42
C GLY A 285 3.83 3.91 -0.57
N GLY A 286 4.84 3.89 0.25
CA GLY A 286 5.20 4.99 1.13
C GLY A 286 5.96 4.53 2.36
N ARG A 287 6.11 5.44 3.32
CA ARG A 287 6.78 5.22 4.59
C ARG A 287 5.80 4.75 5.67
N TYR A 288 6.27 3.88 6.55
CA TYR A 288 5.45 3.31 7.63
C TYR A 288 6.31 3.06 8.90
N ASP A 289 6.87 4.13 9.44
CA ASP A 289 7.82 4.11 10.57
C ASP A 289 7.25 3.49 11.87
N GLY A 290 5.91 3.39 12.01
CA GLY A 290 5.25 2.79 13.18
C GLY A 290 5.09 1.28 13.13
N LEU A 291 5.08 0.66 11.94
CA LEU A 291 4.63 -0.71 11.75
C LEU A 291 5.47 -1.74 12.50
N ILE A 292 6.79 -1.60 12.51
CA ILE A 292 7.69 -2.52 13.21
C ILE A 292 7.38 -2.51 14.71
N SER A 293 7.14 -1.34 15.31
CA SER A 293 6.77 -1.21 16.72
C SER A 293 5.38 -1.77 17.01
N GLU A 294 4.42 -1.57 16.14
CA GLU A 294 3.06 -2.12 16.27
C GLU A 294 3.06 -3.65 16.28
N LEU A 295 4.01 -4.26 15.58
CA LEU A 295 4.21 -5.70 15.55
C LEU A 295 5.16 -6.22 16.66
N GLY A 296 5.55 -5.37 17.61
CA GLY A 296 6.31 -5.75 18.81
C GLY A 296 7.83 -5.60 18.69
N GLY A 297 8.33 -5.00 17.61
CA GLY A 297 9.75 -4.68 17.44
C GLY A 297 10.17 -3.35 18.07
N GLN A 298 11.48 -3.07 18.03
CA GLN A 298 11.98 -1.74 18.35
C GLN A 298 11.61 -0.75 17.23
N PRO A 299 11.40 0.55 17.54
CA PRO A 299 11.12 1.54 16.53
C PRO A 299 12.23 1.61 15.47
N LEU A 300 11.89 1.29 14.24
CA LEU A 300 12.77 1.40 13.08
C LEU A 300 11.99 2.03 11.92
N PRO A 301 12.61 2.98 11.19
CA PRO A 301 11.99 3.54 10.00
C PRO A 301 11.86 2.49 8.91
N ALA A 302 10.77 2.55 8.17
CA ALA A 302 10.50 1.61 7.11
C ALA A 302 9.74 2.27 5.96
N ALA A 303 10.01 1.83 4.73
CA ALA A 303 9.31 2.25 3.54
C ALA A 303 9.29 1.12 2.51
N GLY A 304 8.25 1.10 1.66
CA GLY A 304 8.11 0.06 0.65
C GLY A 304 6.94 0.33 -0.29
N PHE A 305 6.72 -0.59 -1.22
CA PHE A 305 5.55 -0.56 -2.09
C PHE A 305 5.02 -1.98 -2.39
N GLY A 306 3.77 -2.01 -2.85
CA GLY A 306 3.17 -3.17 -3.52
C GLY A 306 2.70 -2.79 -4.92
N MET A 307 3.07 -3.62 -5.90
CA MET A 307 2.71 -3.52 -7.31
C MET A 307 1.97 -4.79 -7.71
N GLY A 308 0.79 -4.66 -8.36
CA GLY A 308 0.11 -5.80 -8.97
C GLY A 308 0.80 -6.21 -10.27
N ILE A 309 0.99 -7.52 -10.48
CA ILE A 309 1.59 -8.09 -11.68
C ILE A 309 0.71 -9.16 -12.31
#